data_2f675d5d391d7fefc37ded4b7a904edc
#
_entry.id   2f675d5d391d7fefc37ded4b7a904edc
#
_cell.length_a   1.000
_cell.length_b   1.000
_cell.length_c   1.000
_cell.angle_alpha   90.00
_cell.angle_beta   90.00
_cell.angle_gamma   90.00
#
_symmetry.space_group_name_H-M   'P 1'
#
loop_
_entity.id
_entity.type
_entity.pdbx_description
1 polymer ?
#
loop_
_entity_poly.entity_id
_entity_poly.type
_entity_poly.pdbx_seq_one_letter_code
_entity_poly.pdbx_strand_id
1 'polypeptide(L)'
;MEIMEDYYGKEVMVFIDEYDTPFVEAHTGGFYDEVRGGLAGLLHNSLKTSTSLKYAMLTGIQRVAKENIFSDLNNLDVDTVIDNDYSEYFGFSIEETKELLEYYDLELNDEVKEMYDGYKMGDKEIYNPWSILNYARRKVLVPYWVNTSANTMLKQAI
;
A
#
# COMPACT_ATOMS: atom_id res chain seq x y z
N MET A 1 -10.72 8.81 -19.33
CA MET A 1 -9.42 8.41 -19.92
C MET A 1 -9.35 8.77 -21.40
N GLU A 2 -10.39 8.56 -22.18
CA GLU A 2 -10.43 8.89 -23.61
C GLU A 2 -9.97 10.33 -23.92
N ILE A 3 -10.47 11.33 -23.21
CA ILE A 3 -10.05 12.74 -23.38
C ILE A 3 -8.53 12.93 -23.18
N MET A 4 -7.93 12.19 -22.24
CA MET A 4 -6.48 12.27 -22.01
C MET A 4 -5.71 11.60 -23.15
N GLU A 5 -6.19 10.45 -23.60
CA GLU A 5 -5.60 9.75 -24.74
C GLU A 5 -5.68 10.60 -26.00
N ASP A 6 -6.84 11.17 -26.30
CA ASP A 6 -7.05 12.06 -27.45
C ASP A 6 -6.11 13.29 -27.40
N TYR A 7 -5.95 13.88 -26.21
CA TYR A 7 -5.13 15.06 -26.05
C TYR A 7 -3.62 14.78 -26.15
N TYR A 8 -3.17 13.69 -25.49
CA TYR A 8 -1.74 13.36 -25.41
C TYR A 8 -1.26 12.37 -26.49
N GLY A 9 -2.18 11.73 -27.22
CA GLY A 9 -1.86 10.68 -28.19
C GLY A 9 -1.21 9.44 -27.55
N LYS A 10 -1.52 9.16 -26.29
CA LYS A 10 -0.95 8.05 -25.50
C LYS A 10 -2.01 7.43 -24.60
N GLU A 11 -1.95 6.11 -24.47
CA GLU A 11 -2.76 5.37 -23.48
C GLU A 11 -2.49 5.86 -22.05
N VAL A 12 -3.47 5.72 -21.18
CA VAL A 12 -3.48 6.23 -19.80
C VAL A 12 -3.02 5.14 -18.83
N MET A 13 -2.17 5.51 -17.87
CA MET A 13 -1.90 4.69 -16.69
C MET A 13 -2.71 5.20 -15.50
N VAL A 14 -3.29 4.29 -14.72
CA VAL A 14 -4.10 4.62 -13.54
C VAL A 14 -3.44 4.03 -12.30
N PHE A 15 -3.12 4.91 -11.35
CA PHE A 15 -2.59 4.53 -10.03
C PHE A 15 -3.58 4.98 -8.96
N ILE A 16 -4.04 4.04 -8.14
CA ILE A 16 -4.97 4.30 -7.04
C ILE A 16 -4.33 3.78 -5.76
N ASP A 17 -3.96 4.70 -4.89
CA ASP A 17 -3.47 4.37 -3.55
C ASP A 17 -4.61 4.35 -2.55
N GLU A 18 -4.53 3.43 -1.56
CA GLU A 18 -5.54 3.24 -0.52
C GLU A 18 -6.97 3.08 -1.08
N TYR A 19 -7.13 2.25 -2.12
CA TYR A 19 -8.43 2.03 -2.78
C TYR A 19 -9.54 1.57 -1.82
N ASP A 20 -9.18 0.96 -0.71
CA ASP A 20 -10.06 0.43 0.31
C ASP A 20 -10.52 1.47 1.34
N THR A 21 -9.81 2.58 1.52
CA THR A 21 -10.13 3.64 2.49
C THR A 21 -11.57 4.16 2.38
N PRO A 22 -12.12 4.49 1.21
CA PRO A 22 -13.51 4.94 1.11
C PRO A 22 -14.53 3.90 1.58
N PHE A 23 -14.25 2.61 1.40
CA PHE A 23 -15.13 1.53 1.85
C PHE A 23 -15.08 1.36 3.37
N VAL A 24 -13.89 1.48 3.96
CA VAL A 24 -13.68 1.42 5.41
C VAL A 24 -14.39 2.58 6.10
N GLU A 25 -14.23 3.79 5.61
CA GLU A 25 -14.89 4.98 6.14
C GLU A 25 -16.42 4.90 5.99
N ALA A 26 -16.91 4.46 4.85
CA ALA A 26 -18.33 4.29 4.60
C ALA A 26 -18.96 3.22 5.50
N HIS A 27 -18.24 2.13 5.78
CA HIS A 27 -18.70 1.11 6.72
C HIS A 27 -18.85 1.68 8.13
N THR A 28 -17.85 2.42 8.59
CA THR A 28 -17.86 3.09 9.90
C THR A 28 -18.95 4.17 9.99
N GLY A 29 -19.18 4.91 8.90
CA GLY A 29 -20.15 5.99 8.82
C GLY A 29 -21.60 5.56 8.53
N GLY A 30 -21.84 4.28 8.20
CA GLY A 30 -23.17 3.74 7.92
C GLY A 30 -23.73 4.09 6.53
N PHE A 31 -22.88 4.50 5.57
CA PHE A 31 -23.27 4.84 4.18
C PHE A 31 -22.55 3.95 3.14
N TYR A 32 -22.25 2.70 3.53
CA TYR A 32 -21.48 1.75 2.72
C TYR A 32 -22.09 1.49 1.34
N ASP A 33 -23.42 1.26 1.27
CA ASP A 33 -24.10 0.91 0.01
C ASP A 33 -24.04 2.03 -1.02
N GLU A 34 -24.07 3.29 -0.59
CA GLU A 34 -23.96 4.46 -1.45
C GLU A 34 -22.58 4.57 -2.09
N VAL A 35 -21.52 4.42 -1.27
CA VAL A 35 -20.13 4.47 -1.76
C VAL A 35 -19.84 3.28 -2.66
N ARG A 36 -20.28 2.09 -2.25
CA ARG A 36 -20.06 0.86 -3.01
C ARG A 36 -20.59 0.97 -4.44
N GLY A 37 -21.83 1.43 -4.63
CA GLY A 37 -22.41 1.54 -5.96
C GLY A 37 -21.64 2.48 -6.88
N GLY A 38 -21.25 3.64 -6.36
CA GLY A 38 -20.49 4.65 -7.11
C GLY A 38 -19.07 4.20 -7.45
N LEU A 39 -18.34 3.72 -6.45
CA LEU A 39 -16.93 3.33 -6.61
C LEU A 39 -16.79 2.06 -7.45
N ALA A 40 -17.63 1.07 -7.26
CA ALA A 40 -17.61 -0.15 -8.07
C ALA A 40 -17.84 0.17 -9.55
N GLY A 41 -18.80 1.05 -9.86
CA GLY A 41 -19.03 1.51 -11.23
C GLY A 41 -17.83 2.26 -11.82
N LEU A 42 -17.20 3.14 -11.04
CA LEU A 42 -16.00 3.87 -11.45
C LEU A 42 -14.84 2.92 -11.77
N LEU A 43 -14.54 1.99 -10.86
CA LEU A 43 -13.46 1.01 -11.03
C LEU A 43 -13.72 0.08 -12.21
N HIS A 44 -14.94 -0.44 -12.33
CA HIS A 44 -15.31 -1.30 -13.45
C HIS A 44 -15.12 -0.60 -14.81
N ASN A 45 -15.65 0.61 -14.96
CA ASN A 45 -15.58 1.35 -16.21
C ASN A 45 -14.14 1.78 -16.53
N SER A 46 -13.33 2.07 -15.51
CA SER A 46 -11.95 2.49 -15.71
C SER A 46 -11.00 1.32 -15.98
N LEU A 47 -11.15 0.21 -15.28
CA LEU A 47 -10.17 -0.87 -15.26
C LEU A 47 -10.50 -2.03 -16.21
N LYS A 48 -11.79 -2.24 -16.53
CA LYS A 48 -12.20 -3.38 -17.35
C LYS A 48 -12.61 -3.01 -18.76
N THR A 49 -13.36 -1.93 -18.92
CA THR A 49 -13.99 -1.62 -20.19
C THR A 49 -13.32 -0.52 -20.99
N SER A 50 -12.40 0.24 -20.39
CA SER A 50 -11.72 1.32 -21.09
C SER A 50 -10.65 0.80 -22.06
N THR A 51 -10.78 1.17 -23.31
CA THR A 51 -9.78 0.91 -24.37
C THR A 51 -8.56 1.83 -24.27
N SER A 52 -8.67 2.93 -23.54
CA SER A 52 -7.62 3.90 -23.29
C SER A 52 -6.67 3.53 -22.14
N LEU A 53 -6.97 2.43 -21.43
CA LEU A 53 -6.15 1.99 -20.30
C LEU A 53 -4.96 1.18 -20.77
N LYS A 54 -3.74 1.62 -20.41
CA LYS A 54 -2.51 0.85 -20.63
C LYS A 54 -2.19 -0.06 -19.46
N TYR A 55 -2.08 0.51 -18.26
CA TYR A 55 -1.80 -0.19 -17.01
C TYR A 55 -2.60 0.45 -15.87
N ALA A 56 -2.94 -0.38 -14.88
CA ALA A 56 -3.48 0.09 -13.62
C ALA A 56 -2.76 -0.60 -12.47
N MET A 57 -2.58 0.13 -11.35
CA MET A 57 -2.10 -0.39 -10.09
C MET A 57 -2.96 0.17 -8.98
N LEU A 58 -3.44 -0.71 -8.10
CA LEU A 58 -4.21 -0.36 -6.92
C LEU A 58 -3.46 -0.87 -5.70
N THR A 59 -3.28 -0.02 -4.70
CA THR A 59 -2.73 -0.41 -3.40
C THR A 59 -3.75 -0.24 -2.30
N GLY A 60 -3.68 -1.04 -1.25
CA GLY A 60 -4.58 -0.97 -0.10
C GLY A 60 -4.16 -1.94 0.99
N ILE A 61 -4.73 -1.76 2.18
CA ILE A 61 -4.46 -2.61 3.35
C ILE A 61 -5.35 -3.84 3.34
N GLN A 62 -6.59 -3.70 2.87
CA GLN A 62 -7.57 -4.77 2.88
C GLN A 62 -7.99 -5.16 1.47
N ARG A 63 -7.96 -6.47 1.21
CA ARG A 63 -8.67 -6.99 0.05
C ARG A 63 -10.17 -6.91 0.31
N VAL A 64 -10.85 -5.95 -0.28
CA VAL A 64 -12.31 -5.82 -0.26
C VAL A 64 -12.93 -6.93 -1.13
N ALA A 65 -12.59 -8.19 -0.78
CA ALA A 65 -12.93 -9.38 -1.58
C ALA A 65 -14.34 -9.90 -1.30
N LYS A 66 -14.92 -9.57 -0.14
CA LYS A 66 -16.22 -10.14 0.28
C LYS A 66 -17.42 -9.56 -0.45
N GLU A 67 -17.24 -8.49 -1.19
CA GLU A 67 -18.37 -7.68 -1.63
C GLU A 67 -18.38 -7.43 -3.14
N ASN A 68 -18.22 -8.45 -3.96
CA ASN A 68 -18.49 -8.39 -5.41
C ASN A 68 -17.98 -7.14 -6.20
N ILE A 69 -17.20 -6.25 -5.56
CA ILE A 69 -16.67 -5.04 -6.20
C ILE A 69 -15.65 -5.44 -7.27
N PHE A 70 -14.88 -6.47 -6.97
CA PHE A 70 -13.87 -7.03 -7.87
C PHE A 70 -14.30 -8.35 -8.53
N SER A 71 -15.48 -8.90 -8.22
CA SER A 71 -15.95 -10.11 -8.87
C SER A 71 -16.11 -9.93 -10.38
N ASP A 72 -16.39 -8.71 -10.80
CA ASP A 72 -16.49 -8.34 -12.19
C ASP A 72 -15.15 -7.94 -12.83
N LEU A 73 -14.08 -7.75 -12.02
CA LEU A 73 -12.73 -7.43 -12.46
C LEU A 73 -11.88 -8.71 -12.46
N ASN A 74 -12.09 -9.58 -13.43
CA ASN A 74 -11.36 -10.85 -13.58
C ASN A 74 -10.00 -10.69 -14.27
N ASN A 75 -9.56 -9.48 -14.52
CA ASN A 75 -8.30 -9.12 -15.15
C ASN A 75 -7.28 -8.50 -14.16
N LEU A 76 -7.55 -8.59 -12.85
CA LEU A 76 -6.60 -8.15 -11.81
C LEU A 76 -5.67 -9.31 -11.45
N ASP A 77 -4.38 -9.01 -11.43
CA ASP A 77 -3.38 -9.78 -10.73
C ASP A 77 -3.27 -9.23 -9.30
N VAL A 78 -3.21 -10.10 -8.29
CA VAL A 78 -3.33 -9.69 -6.89
C VAL A 78 -2.20 -10.28 -6.08
N ASP A 79 -1.29 -9.41 -5.65
CA ASP A 79 -0.21 -9.72 -4.76
C ASP A 79 -0.51 -9.22 -3.33
N THR A 80 -0.06 -9.98 -2.35
CA THR A 80 -0.22 -9.69 -0.92
C THR A 80 1.12 -9.73 -0.21
N VAL A 81 1.14 -9.35 1.06
CA VAL A 81 2.37 -9.36 1.88
C VAL A 81 2.99 -10.76 2.07
N ILE A 82 2.28 -11.83 1.72
CA ILE A 82 2.81 -13.20 1.79
C ILE A 82 3.38 -13.70 0.45
N ASP A 83 3.16 -12.95 -0.64
CA ASP A 83 3.66 -13.29 -1.96
C ASP A 83 5.08 -12.75 -2.16
N ASN A 84 5.86 -13.39 -3.03
CA ASN A 84 7.24 -12.98 -3.28
C ASN A 84 7.35 -11.87 -4.33
N ASP A 85 6.34 -11.76 -5.19
CA ASP A 85 6.29 -10.71 -6.19
C ASP A 85 6.18 -9.34 -5.51
N TYR A 86 6.98 -8.38 -5.97
CA TYR A 86 7.04 -7.03 -5.41
C TYR A 86 7.45 -6.90 -3.93
N SER A 87 7.85 -7.98 -3.25
CA SER A 87 8.18 -7.99 -1.82
C SER A 87 9.30 -7.00 -1.43
N GLU A 88 10.17 -6.61 -2.37
CA GLU A 88 11.28 -5.68 -2.15
C GLU A 88 10.90 -4.20 -2.30
N TYR A 89 9.68 -3.89 -2.77
CA TYR A 89 9.31 -2.51 -3.14
C TYR A 89 8.52 -1.76 -2.06
N PHE A 90 8.08 -2.45 -1.02
CA PHE A 90 7.22 -1.85 0.01
C PHE A 90 7.94 -1.54 1.34
N GLY A 91 9.23 -1.33 1.27
CA GLY A 91 10.07 -0.98 2.42
C GLY A 91 11.54 -1.02 2.05
N PHE A 92 12.42 -0.89 3.03
CA PHE A 92 13.86 -1.04 2.80
C PHE A 92 14.28 -2.50 3.01
N SER A 93 15.03 -3.05 2.07
CA SER A 93 15.74 -4.31 2.25
C SER A 93 16.84 -4.17 3.31
N ILE A 94 17.44 -5.30 3.73
CA ILE A 94 18.59 -5.30 4.65
C ILE A 94 19.75 -4.52 4.06
N GLU A 95 20.01 -4.70 2.77
CA GLU A 95 21.10 -4.05 2.05
C GLU A 95 20.92 -2.54 1.98
N GLU A 96 19.74 -2.08 1.58
CA GLU A 96 19.39 -0.65 1.53
C GLU A 96 19.41 -0.01 2.93
N THR A 97 18.95 -0.75 3.94
CA THR A 97 18.99 -0.28 5.33
C THR A 97 20.43 -0.11 5.82
N LYS A 98 21.33 -1.05 5.52
CA LYS A 98 22.76 -0.94 5.84
C LYS A 98 23.39 0.26 5.16
N GLU A 99 23.21 0.39 3.84
CA GLU A 99 23.75 1.50 3.05
C GLU A 99 23.28 2.85 3.57
N LEU A 100 21.99 2.97 3.89
CA LEU A 100 21.43 4.19 4.47
C LEU A 100 22.02 4.52 5.84
N LEU A 101 22.14 3.53 6.73
CA LEU A 101 22.69 3.76 8.06
C LEU A 101 24.16 4.10 8.02
N GLU A 102 24.96 3.44 7.17
CA GLU A 102 26.37 3.76 6.93
C GLU A 102 26.58 5.19 6.45
N TYR A 103 25.71 5.69 5.56
CA TYR A 103 25.72 7.09 5.12
C TYR A 103 25.57 8.09 6.28
N TYR A 104 24.88 7.71 7.36
CA TYR A 104 24.70 8.52 8.57
C TYR A 104 25.69 8.19 9.69
N ASP A 105 26.76 7.47 9.42
CA ASP A 105 27.73 6.97 10.40
C ASP A 105 27.07 6.11 11.51
N LEU A 106 26.14 5.25 11.11
CA LEU A 106 25.43 4.30 11.97
C LEU A 106 25.62 2.88 11.44
N GLU A 107 25.38 1.90 12.30
CA GLU A 107 25.50 0.49 11.97
C GLU A 107 24.14 -0.23 12.19
N LEU A 108 23.82 -1.17 11.31
CA LEU A 108 22.69 -2.09 11.50
C LEU A 108 23.12 -3.21 12.45
N ASN A 109 23.22 -2.89 13.74
CA ASN A 109 23.54 -3.83 14.80
C ASN A 109 22.31 -4.59 15.30
N ASP A 110 22.49 -5.52 16.24
CA ASP A 110 21.41 -6.37 16.73
C ASP A 110 20.32 -5.59 17.48
N GLU A 111 20.67 -4.49 18.17
CA GLU A 111 19.69 -3.64 18.85
C GLU A 111 18.78 -2.91 17.85
N VAL A 112 19.34 -2.43 16.75
CA VAL A 112 18.58 -1.77 15.65
C VAL A 112 17.70 -2.77 14.95
N LYS A 113 18.19 -3.99 14.72
CA LYS A 113 17.39 -5.07 14.14
C LYS A 113 16.23 -5.43 15.06
N GLU A 114 16.49 -5.70 16.34
CA GLU A 114 15.44 -6.03 17.31
C GLU A 114 14.38 -4.94 17.42
N MET A 115 14.79 -3.67 17.31
CA MET A 115 13.86 -2.54 17.37
C MET A 115 13.04 -2.36 16.10
N TYR A 116 13.63 -2.53 14.91
CA TYR A 116 13.03 -2.14 13.63
C TYR A 116 12.83 -3.28 12.64
N ASP A 117 13.29 -4.49 12.96
CA ASP A 117 12.99 -5.70 12.20
C ASP A 117 11.53 -6.04 12.40
N GLY A 118 10.72 -5.76 11.41
CA GLY A 118 9.30 -5.79 11.68
C GLY A 118 8.41 -6.44 10.63
N TYR A 119 8.87 -6.58 9.40
CA TYR A 119 7.99 -7.07 8.36
C TYR A 119 8.67 -8.14 7.51
N LYS A 120 8.07 -9.32 7.49
CA LYS A 120 8.38 -10.33 6.50
C LYS A 120 7.38 -10.20 5.36
N MET A 121 7.85 -9.83 4.17
CA MET A 121 7.07 -9.79 2.94
C MET A 121 7.55 -10.91 2.02
N GLY A 122 6.69 -11.90 1.76
CA GLY A 122 7.12 -13.13 1.12
C GLY A 122 8.29 -13.78 1.88
N ASP A 123 9.42 -13.95 1.22
CA ASP A 123 10.66 -14.49 1.82
C ASP A 123 11.65 -13.40 2.25
N LYS A 124 11.30 -12.11 2.11
CA LYS A 124 12.19 -10.99 2.40
C LYS A 124 11.91 -10.36 3.76
N GLU A 125 12.98 -9.97 4.44
CA GLU A 125 12.93 -9.12 5.62
C GLU A 125 12.96 -7.67 5.17
N ILE A 126 11.92 -6.91 5.54
CA ILE A 126 11.72 -5.54 5.10
C ILE A 126 11.61 -4.62 6.32
N TYR A 127 12.40 -3.56 6.32
CA TYR A 127 12.41 -2.54 7.35
C TYR A 127 11.44 -1.40 7.01
N ASN A 128 10.74 -0.91 8.02
CA ASN A 128 9.85 0.23 7.86
C ASN A 128 10.64 1.50 7.53
N PRO A 129 10.44 2.13 6.36
CA PRO A 129 11.22 3.31 5.95
C PRO A 129 11.10 4.48 6.93
N TRP A 130 9.90 4.73 7.46
CA TRP A 130 9.67 5.80 8.44
C TRP A 130 10.53 5.62 9.68
N SER A 131 10.59 4.41 10.22
CA SER A 131 11.36 4.10 11.43
C SER A 131 12.86 4.26 11.18
N ILE A 132 13.36 3.69 10.09
CA ILE A 132 14.79 3.75 9.74
C ILE A 132 15.24 5.17 9.42
N LEU A 133 14.48 5.94 8.66
CA LEU A 133 14.80 7.34 8.35
C LEU A 133 14.81 8.23 9.60
N ASN A 134 13.86 8.05 10.52
CA ASN A 134 13.85 8.79 11.77
C ASN A 134 15.03 8.41 12.67
N TYR A 135 15.38 7.12 12.75
CA TYR A 135 16.55 6.65 13.48
C TYR A 135 17.83 7.22 12.86
N ALA A 136 18.03 7.09 11.57
CA ALA A 136 19.20 7.63 10.88
C ALA A 136 19.38 9.12 11.13
N ARG A 137 18.30 9.92 11.05
CA ARG A 137 18.33 11.36 11.26
C ARG A 137 18.57 11.76 12.71
N ARG A 138 17.93 11.07 13.65
CA ARG A 138 17.91 11.48 15.07
C ARG A 138 18.98 10.79 15.91
N LYS A 139 19.51 9.65 15.44
CA LYS A 139 20.47 8.80 16.14
C LYS A 139 19.98 8.35 17.53
N VAL A 140 18.67 8.22 17.71
CA VAL A 140 18.02 7.78 18.95
C VAL A 140 17.19 6.54 18.65
N LEU A 141 17.43 5.46 19.35
CA LEU A 141 16.75 4.19 19.18
C LEU A 141 15.44 4.18 19.99
N VAL A 142 14.32 4.43 19.33
CA VAL A 142 12.96 4.43 19.92
C VAL A 142 11.94 3.93 18.91
N PRO A 143 10.77 3.42 19.34
CA PRO A 143 9.75 2.87 18.44
C PRO A 143 9.01 3.98 17.68
N TYR A 144 9.55 4.44 16.57
CA TYR A 144 8.98 5.53 15.75
C TYR A 144 7.65 5.18 15.08
N TRP A 145 7.30 3.90 14.92
CA TRP A 145 6.03 3.47 14.34
C TRP A 145 4.83 3.65 15.28
N VAL A 146 5.07 3.80 16.59
CA VAL A 146 4.01 4.00 17.57
C VAL A 146 3.34 5.36 17.31
N ASN A 147 2.02 5.34 17.11
CA ASN A 147 1.19 6.49 16.77
C ASN A 147 1.28 7.01 15.32
N THR A 148 1.83 6.25 14.38
CA THR A 148 1.85 6.65 12.95
C THR A 148 0.58 6.25 12.20
N SER A 149 -0.26 5.35 12.73
CA SER A 149 -1.51 4.91 12.13
C SER A 149 -2.72 5.27 12.99
N ALA A 150 -3.79 5.74 12.36
CA ALA A 150 -5.09 5.85 13.00
C ALA A 150 -5.72 4.46 13.10
N ASN A 151 -5.45 3.73 14.18
CA ASN A 151 -5.98 2.38 14.44
C ASN A 151 -7.49 2.37 14.73
N THR A 152 -8.29 3.11 13.97
CA THR A 152 -9.74 3.28 14.21
C THR A 152 -10.47 1.94 14.10
N MET A 153 -10.07 1.09 13.16
CA MET A 153 -10.68 -0.23 12.97
C MET A 153 -10.32 -1.23 14.08
N LEU A 154 -9.07 -1.22 14.54
CA LEU A 154 -8.67 -2.09 15.65
C LEU A 154 -9.38 -1.70 16.95
N LYS A 155 -9.66 -0.41 17.17
CA LYS A 155 -10.41 0.08 18.35
C LYS A 155 -11.88 -0.32 18.33
N GLN A 156 -12.45 -0.65 17.17
CA GLN A 156 -13.83 -1.10 17.05
C GLN A 156 -13.97 -2.62 17.11
N ALA A 157 -12.87 -3.37 16.91
CA ALA A 157 -12.84 -4.84 16.96
C ALA A 157 -12.53 -5.40 18.35
N ILE A 158 -12.17 -4.56 19.31
CA ILE A 158 -11.90 -4.87 20.72
C ILE A 158 -13.03 -4.32 21.59
#